data_6eaafc696f4a0b52a94c4acdf723f333
#
_entry.id   6eaafc696f4a0b52a94c4acdf723f333
#
_cell.length_a   1.000
_cell.length_b   1.000
_cell.length_c   1.000
_cell.angle_alpha   90.00
_cell.angle_beta   90.00
_cell.angle_gamma   90.00
#
_symmetry.space_group_name_H-M   'P 1'
#
loop_
_entity.id
_entity.type
_entity.pdbx_description
1 polymer ?
#
loop_
_entity_poly.entity_id
_entity_poly.type
_entity_poly.pdbx_seq_one_letter_code
_entity_poly.pdbx_strand_id
1 'polypeptide(L)'
;MAAGHAGLAYGSAFALQEQSGSGLGNAFAGGAAVAEDAATVFANPAGMSRLTGMQAVAAGSLICLESKFSNNGSLPATFQTLGGDGGDAGGCSGVPAAYFALPINKQWSAGIGVNAPFGLKTEYDSDWIGRFQGVKSKIETINVNPAVSFKVSDMVSIGGGANYQHIKAELTRRVNYAGAIAQAGAVGLVPAAALGPIVTAYAGAQSDAKVTGNDGSWGWNIGVLVNVDPQTRLGAS
;
A
#
# COMPACT_ATOMS: atom_id res chain seq x y z
N MET A 1 -26.46 28.72 -12.08
CA MET A 1 -25.33 28.46 -11.16
C MET A 1 -25.40 26.99 -10.80
N ALA A 2 -24.49 26.16 -11.37
CA ALA A 2 -24.37 24.77 -11.01
C ALA A 2 -23.38 24.68 -9.82
N ALA A 3 -23.90 24.39 -8.63
CA ALA A 3 -23.06 24.11 -7.47
C ALA A 3 -22.43 22.72 -7.67
N GLY A 4 -21.16 22.71 -8.06
CA GLY A 4 -20.38 21.49 -8.12
C GLY A 4 -20.19 20.94 -6.69
N HIS A 5 -20.74 19.77 -6.43
CA HIS A 5 -20.43 19.03 -5.21
C HIS A 5 -18.99 18.52 -5.34
N ALA A 6 -18.06 19.09 -4.59
CA ALA A 6 -16.75 18.48 -4.40
C ALA A 6 -16.95 17.23 -3.55
N GLY A 7 -17.05 16.07 -4.22
CA GLY A 7 -17.03 14.78 -3.56
C GLY A 7 -15.68 14.59 -2.85
N LEU A 8 -15.69 14.08 -1.64
CA LEU A 8 -14.48 13.68 -0.95
C LEU A 8 -13.83 12.54 -1.75
N ALA A 9 -12.70 12.81 -2.37
CA ALA A 9 -11.89 11.80 -3.03
C ALA A 9 -10.99 11.14 -1.97
N TYR A 10 -11.25 9.88 -1.65
CA TYR A 10 -10.33 9.06 -0.87
C TYR A 10 -9.31 8.45 -1.84
N GLY A 11 -8.10 8.99 -1.83
CA GLY A 11 -7.01 8.50 -2.69
C GLY A 11 -6.33 7.27 -2.09
N SER A 12 -6.26 6.17 -2.85
CA SER A 12 -5.49 4.97 -2.50
C SER A 12 -4.16 4.96 -3.26
N ALA A 13 -3.27 5.89 -2.96
CA ALA A 13 -2.06 6.16 -3.74
C ALA A 13 -1.11 4.96 -3.91
N PHE A 14 -1.18 3.95 -3.01
CA PHE A 14 -0.31 2.76 -3.03
C PHE A 14 -1.10 1.46 -2.99
N ALA A 15 -2.37 1.48 -3.48
CA ALA A 15 -3.16 0.28 -3.60
C ALA A 15 -2.61 -0.63 -4.69
N LEU A 16 -2.44 -1.91 -4.35
CA LEU A 16 -1.99 -2.95 -5.26
C LEU A 16 -3.22 -3.64 -5.85
N GLN A 17 -3.31 -3.69 -7.18
CA GLN A 17 -4.39 -4.40 -7.87
C GLN A 17 -4.07 -5.89 -8.05
N GLU A 18 -2.80 -6.27 -7.95
CA GLU A 18 -2.24 -7.58 -8.23
C GLU A 18 -2.61 -8.63 -7.17
N GLN A 19 -3.93 -8.73 -6.86
CA GLN A 19 -4.46 -9.58 -5.79
C GLN A 19 -4.93 -10.95 -6.30
N SER A 20 -4.92 -11.21 -7.61
CA SER A 20 -5.28 -12.51 -8.17
C SER A 20 -4.55 -12.78 -9.49
N GLY A 21 -4.24 -14.05 -9.78
CA GLY A 21 -3.65 -14.45 -11.04
C GLY A 21 -4.63 -14.36 -12.21
N SER A 22 -5.90 -14.75 -12.01
CA SER A 22 -6.97 -14.64 -13.00
C SER A 22 -7.24 -13.18 -13.38
N GLY A 23 -7.31 -12.28 -12.37
CA GLY A 23 -7.49 -10.85 -12.60
C GLY A 23 -6.34 -10.22 -13.37
N LEU A 24 -5.10 -10.62 -13.09
CA LEU A 24 -3.93 -10.11 -13.82
C LEU A 24 -3.99 -10.43 -15.31
N GLY A 25 -4.50 -11.61 -15.68
CA GLY A 25 -4.62 -12.05 -17.08
C GLY A 25 -5.54 -11.17 -17.93
N ASN A 26 -6.50 -10.46 -17.33
CA ASN A 26 -7.41 -9.54 -17.99
C ASN A 26 -7.25 -8.06 -17.54
N ALA A 27 -6.09 -7.74 -16.94
CA ALA A 27 -5.80 -6.42 -16.38
C ALA A 27 -6.86 -5.94 -15.35
N PHE A 28 -7.44 -6.88 -14.60
CA PHE A 28 -8.51 -6.65 -13.61
C PHE A 28 -9.81 -6.04 -14.18
N ALA A 29 -9.98 -6.09 -15.51
CA ALA A 29 -11.19 -5.60 -16.16
C ALA A 29 -12.41 -6.38 -15.66
N GLY A 30 -13.43 -5.64 -15.19
CA GLY A 30 -14.66 -6.24 -14.69
C GLY A 30 -14.51 -7.00 -13.35
N GLY A 31 -13.46 -6.76 -12.58
CA GLY A 31 -13.16 -7.50 -11.34
C GLY A 31 -14.35 -7.65 -10.38
N ALA A 32 -15.20 -6.62 -10.28
CA ALA A 32 -16.41 -6.68 -9.45
C ALA A 32 -17.53 -7.58 -10.02
N ALA A 33 -17.47 -7.95 -11.30
CA ALA A 33 -18.54 -8.72 -11.97
C ALA A 33 -18.10 -10.12 -12.42
N VAL A 34 -16.80 -10.36 -12.59
CA VAL A 34 -16.27 -11.59 -13.22
C VAL A 34 -16.54 -12.84 -12.40
N ALA A 35 -16.16 -12.85 -11.12
CA ALA A 35 -16.39 -13.96 -10.18
C ALA A 35 -16.00 -15.35 -10.75
N GLU A 36 -14.76 -15.47 -11.23
CA GLU A 36 -14.25 -16.71 -11.86
C GLU A 36 -13.78 -17.74 -10.82
N ASP A 37 -13.19 -17.26 -9.73
CA ASP A 37 -12.59 -18.10 -8.69
C ASP A 37 -12.75 -17.49 -7.29
N ALA A 38 -12.14 -18.13 -6.29
CA ALA A 38 -12.24 -17.70 -4.89
C ALA A 38 -11.67 -16.29 -4.62
N ALA A 39 -10.89 -15.68 -5.53
CA ALA A 39 -10.42 -14.31 -5.37
C ALA A 39 -11.57 -13.27 -5.40
N THR A 40 -12.75 -13.67 -5.85
CA THR A 40 -13.98 -12.86 -5.73
C THR A 40 -14.32 -12.47 -4.29
N VAL A 41 -13.84 -13.21 -3.27
CA VAL A 41 -13.95 -12.83 -1.85
C VAL A 41 -13.44 -11.40 -1.62
N PHE A 42 -12.34 -11.04 -2.26
CA PHE A 42 -11.76 -9.70 -2.18
C PHE A 42 -12.40 -8.72 -3.16
N ALA A 43 -12.56 -9.14 -4.42
CA ALA A 43 -13.01 -8.26 -5.48
C ALA A 43 -14.49 -7.87 -5.36
N ASN A 44 -15.37 -8.84 -5.05
CA ASN A 44 -16.79 -8.66 -4.80
C ASN A 44 -17.33 -9.90 -4.08
N PRO A 45 -17.59 -9.84 -2.77
CA PRO A 45 -18.03 -11.02 -2.03
C PRO A 45 -19.36 -11.62 -2.54
N ALA A 46 -20.23 -10.84 -3.19
CA ALA A 46 -21.45 -11.36 -3.83
C ALA A 46 -21.15 -12.41 -4.91
N GLY A 47 -19.96 -12.35 -5.52
CA GLY A 47 -19.51 -13.27 -6.55
C GLY A 47 -19.36 -14.72 -6.07
N MET A 48 -19.16 -14.95 -4.77
CA MET A 48 -19.05 -16.31 -4.22
C MET A 48 -20.30 -17.16 -4.49
N SER A 49 -21.47 -16.53 -4.65
CA SER A 49 -22.73 -17.22 -5.00
C SER A 49 -22.69 -17.95 -6.34
N ARG A 50 -21.71 -17.66 -7.19
CA ARG A 50 -21.51 -18.27 -8.52
C ARG A 50 -20.58 -19.48 -8.50
N LEU A 51 -19.81 -19.63 -7.45
CA LEU A 51 -18.84 -20.72 -7.35
C LEU A 51 -19.60 -22.06 -7.22
N THR A 52 -19.32 -23.00 -8.10
CA THR A 52 -20.02 -24.28 -8.18
C THR A 52 -19.55 -25.32 -7.17
N GLY A 53 -18.46 -25.02 -6.43
CA GLY A 53 -17.89 -25.91 -5.43
C GLY A 53 -16.89 -25.18 -4.53
N MET A 54 -16.34 -25.93 -3.60
CA MET A 54 -15.25 -25.45 -2.75
C MET A 54 -14.02 -25.12 -3.62
N GLN A 55 -13.45 -23.95 -3.40
CA GLN A 55 -12.26 -23.49 -4.13
C GLN A 55 -11.22 -22.93 -3.17
N ALA A 56 -9.96 -23.23 -3.46
CA ALA A 56 -8.79 -22.58 -2.84
C ALA A 56 -7.91 -22.04 -3.97
N VAL A 57 -7.52 -20.78 -3.86
CA VAL A 57 -6.67 -20.09 -4.82
C VAL A 57 -5.51 -19.46 -4.06
N ALA A 58 -4.29 -19.65 -4.58
CA ALA A 58 -3.12 -18.91 -4.14
C ALA A 58 -2.50 -18.19 -5.35
N ALA A 59 -2.14 -16.95 -5.18
CA ALA A 59 -1.50 -16.12 -6.17
C ALA A 59 -0.28 -15.42 -5.59
N GLY A 60 0.71 -15.16 -6.44
CA GLY A 60 1.86 -14.34 -6.08
C GLY A 60 2.26 -13.51 -7.30
N SER A 61 2.30 -12.19 -7.12
CA SER A 61 2.77 -11.25 -8.13
C SER A 61 4.14 -10.72 -7.72
N LEU A 62 5.04 -10.56 -8.67
CA LEU A 62 6.33 -9.91 -8.47
C LEU A 62 6.28 -8.55 -9.14
N ILE A 63 6.33 -7.48 -8.34
CA ILE A 63 6.33 -6.10 -8.83
C ILE A 63 7.75 -5.58 -8.72
N CYS A 64 8.34 -5.21 -9.85
CA CYS A 64 9.67 -4.62 -9.92
C CYS A 64 9.56 -3.15 -10.33
N LEU A 65 10.02 -2.27 -9.48
CA LEU A 65 10.06 -0.83 -9.71
C LEU A 65 11.49 -0.39 -9.98
N GLU A 66 11.65 0.58 -10.83
CA GLU A 66 12.89 1.32 -11.04
C GLU A 66 12.67 2.77 -10.62
N SER A 67 13.51 3.29 -9.74
CA SER A 67 13.40 4.65 -9.21
C SER A 67 14.79 5.26 -9.07
N LYS A 68 15.21 5.99 -10.08
CA LYS A 68 16.52 6.64 -10.13
C LYS A 68 16.39 8.14 -10.00
N PHE A 69 17.17 8.70 -9.09
CA PHE A 69 17.30 10.14 -8.94
C PHE A 69 18.53 10.62 -9.72
N SER A 70 18.42 11.78 -10.34
CA SER A 70 19.55 12.48 -10.96
C SER A 70 19.64 13.88 -10.39
N ASN A 71 20.81 14.20 -9.86
CA ASN A 71 21.08 15.54 -9.36
C ASN A 71 21.23 16.56 -10.49
N ASN A 72 20.50 17.67 -10.41
CA ASN A 72 20.62 18.78 -11.34
C ASN A 72 20.80 20.11 -10.59
N GLY A 73 22.01 20.29 -10.04
CA GLY A 73 22.39 21.55 -9.39
C GLY A 73 21.98 21.70 -7.92
N SER A 74 21.73 20.60 -7.20
CA SER A 74 21.49 20.67 -5.75
C SER A 74 22.76 21.09 -5.01
N LEU A 75 22.56 21.75 -3.88
CA LEU A 75 23.64 22.15 -2.96
C LEU A 75 23.75 21.14 -1.81
N PRO A 76 24.94 20.95 -1.23
CA PRO A 76 25.10 20.12 -0.04
C PRO A 76 24.30 20.70 1.13
N ALA A 77 23.84 19.84 2.02
CA ALA A 77 23.30 20.27 3.30
C ALA A 77 24.38 20.96 4.12
N THR A 78 23.99 21.86 5.00
CA THR A 78 24.90 22.69 5.81
C THR A 78 25.94 21.83 6.53
N PHE A 79 27.21 22.13 6.30
CA PHE A 79 28.39 21.43 6.85
C PHE A 79 28.47 19.93 6.48
N GLN A 80 27.94 19.55 5.35
CA GLN A 80 27.96 18.15 4.85
C GLN A 80 28.50 18.08 3.44
N THR A 81 28.96 16.91 3.03
CA THR A 81 29.26 16.61 1.62
C THR A 81 27.96 16.46 0.82
N LEU A 82 28.02 16.74 -0.47
CA LEU A 82 26.86 16.67 -1.36
C LEU A 82 26.22 15.27 -1.38
N GLY A 83 27.03 14.24 -1.52
CA GLY A 83 26.57 12.87 -1.72
C GLY A 83 26.34 12.53 -3.18
N GLY A 84 26.00 11.26 -3.44
CA GLY A 84 25.71 10.72 -4.76
C GLY A 84 24.24 10.76 -5.14
N ASP A 85 23.89 10.21 -6.32
CA ASP A 85 22.52 10.11 -6.81
C ASP A 85 21.71 9.00 -6.11
N GLY A 86 22.36 8.12 -5.34
CA GLY A 86 21.69 7.12 -4.49
C GLY A 86 21.31 5.82 -5.17
N GLY A 87 21.78 5.59 -6.39
CA GLY A 87 21.52 4.35 -7.13
C GLY A 87 20.07 4.19 -7.58
N ASP A 88 19.60 2.96 -7.62
CA ASP A 88 18.20 2.63 -7.91
C ASP A 88 17.47 2.31 -6.60
N ALA A 89 16.61 3.23 -6.18
CA ALA A 89 15.84 3.07 -4.95
C ALA A 89 14.64 2.13 -5.09
N GLY A 90 14.38 1.65 -6.30
CA GLY A 90 13.34 0.66 -6.57
C GLY A 90 13.73 -0.74 -6.09
N GLY A 91 13.30 -1.73 -6.83
CA GLY A 91 13.57 -3.14 -6.58
C GLY A 91 12.32 -3.99 -6.75
N CYS A 92 12.47 -5.31 -6.54
CA CYS A 92 11.37 -6.25 -6.69
C CYS A 92 10.73 -6.57 -5.34
N SER A 93 9.41 -6.59 -5.30
CA SER A 93 8.61 -6.96 -4.13
C SER A 93 7.56 -8.00 -4.50
N GLY A 94 7.43 -9.05 -3.68
CA GLY A 94 6.39 -10.07 -3.83
C GLY A 94 5.08 -9.62 -3.18
N VAL A 95 3.96 -9.82 -3.88
CA VAL A 95 2.61 -9.56 -3.39
C VAL A 95 1.87 -10.90 -3.32
N PRO A 96 1.79 -11.53 -2.14
CA PRO A 96 1.08 -12.78 -1.97
C PRO A 96 -0.42 -12.55 -1.76
N ALA A 97 -1.24 -13.46 -2.26
CA ALA A 97 -2.66 -13.54 -1.97
C ALA A 97 -3.12 -14.99 -1.90
N ALA A 98 -4.04 -15.29 -0.99
CA ALA A 98 -4.67 -16.60 -0.88
C ALA A 98 -6.14 -16.44 -0.51
N TYR A 99 -7.00 -17.24 -1.14
CA TYR A 99 -8.44 -17.20 -0.97
C TYR A 99 -9.00 -18.60 -0.84
N PHE A 100 -10.00 -18.71 -0.01
CA PHE A 100 -10.80 -19.91 0.13
C PHE A 100 -12.27 -19.54 0.12
N ALA A 101 -13.08 -20.27 -0.64
CA ALA A 101 -14.51 -20.08 -0.70
C ALA A 101 -15.22 -21.42 -0.80
N LEU A 102 -16.39 -21.51 -0.15
CA LEU A 102 -17.21 -22.71 -0.21
C LEU A 102 -18.70 -22.33 -0.25
N PRO A 103 -19.52 -23.00 -1.05
CA PRO A 103 -20.98 -22.95 -0.95
C PRO A 103 -21.42 -23.76 0.28
N ILE A 104 -22.17 -23.11 1.18
CA ILE A 104 -22.77 -23.77 2.35
C ILE A 104 -24.04 -24.50 1.92
N ASN A 105 -24.83 -23.84 1.08
CA ASN A 105 -26.04 -24.39 0.47
C ASN A 105 -26.37 -23.64 -0.83
N LYS A 106 -27.57 -23.84 -1.40
CA LYS A 106 -27.96 -23.21 -2.69
C LYS A 106 -28.02 -21.67 -2.65
N GLN A 107 -28.12 -21.08 -1.47
CA GLN A 107 -28.27 -19.64 -1.30
C GLN A 107 -27.05 -18.99 -0.62
N TRP A 108 -26.39 -19.67 0.31
CA TRP A 108 -25.32 -19.13 1.13
C TRP A 108 -23.96 -19.69 0.71
N SER A 109 -22.98 -18.80 0.60
CA SER A 109 -21.57 -19.15 0.48
C SER A 109 -20.75 -18.35 1.49
N ALA A 110 -19.66 -18.93 1.94
CA ALA A 110 -18.70 -18.28 2.83
C ALA A 110 -17.30 -18.35 2.22
N GLY A 111 -16.45 -17.42 2.60
CA GLY A 111 -15.07 -17.40 2.17
C GLY A 111 -14.18 -16.60 3.11
N ILE A 112 -12.88 -16.76 2.90
CA ILE A 112 -11.86 -16.00 3.58
C ILE A 112 -10.74 -15.67 2.58
N GLY A 113 -10.26 -14.44 2.62
CA GLY A 113 -9.10 -13.97 1.88
C GLY A 113 -7.98 -13.53 2.82
N VAL A 114 -6.74 -13.77 2.41
CA VAL A 114 -5.54 -13.17 3.01
C VAL A 114 -4.73 -12.58 1.88
N ASN A 115 -4.46 -11.28 1.93
CA ASN A 115 -3.80 -10.57 0.85
C ASN A 115 -3.05 -9.33 1.33
N ALA A 116 -2.27 -8.72 0.44
CA ALA A 116 -1.47 -7.53 0.71
C ALA A 116 -1.98 -6.35 -0.15
N PRO A 117 -3.03 -5.63 0.28
CA PRO A 117 -3.67 -4.60 -0.55
C PRO A 117 -2.84 -3.33 -0.74
N PHE A 118 -1.83 -3.09 0.12
CA PHE A 118 -0.92 -1.95 0.00
C PHE A 118 0.51 -2.37 0.25
N GLY A 119 1.43 -1.84 -0.52
CA GLY A 119 2.86 -2.05 -0.34
C GLY A 119 3.67 -1.05 -1.13
N LEU A 120 4.74 -0.56 -0.53
CA LEU A 120 5.73 0.28 -1.19
C LEU A 120 7.07 0.10 -0.48
N LYS A 121 8.14 0.00 -1.25
CA LYS A 121 9.50 0.08 -0.74
C LYS A 121 10.33 0.95 -1.67
N THR A 122 11.02 1.93 -1.09
CA THR A 122 12.12 2.65 -1.74
C THR A 122 13.30 2.65 -0.79
N GLU A 123 14.52 2.46 -1.31
CA GLU A 123 15.75 2.41 -0.52
C GLU A 123 16.92 2.92 -1.36
N TYR A 124 17.36 4.15 -1.08
CA TYR A 124 18.53 4.78 -1.69
C TYR A 124 19.81 4.38 -0.95
N ASP A 125 20.95 4.54 -1.60
CA ASP A 125 22.24 4.41 -0.93
C ASP A 125 22.35 5.37 0.25
N SER A 126 23.05 4.95 1.30
CA SER A 126 23.11 5.70 2.56
C SER A 126 23.82 7.05 2.48
N ASP A 127 24.58 7.30 1.41
CA ASP A 127 25.33 8.53 1.15
C ASP A 127 24.72 9.41 0.05
N TRP A 128 23.50 9.09 -0.42
CA TRP A 128 22.85 9.89 -1.45
C TRP A 128 22.53 11.31 -1.00
N ILE A 129 22.35 12.21 -1.96
CA ILE A 129 22.15 13.65 -1.71
C ILE A 129 20.93 13.95 -0.81
N GLY A 130 19.85 13.17 -0.92
CA GLY A 130 18.62 13.33 -0.14
C GLY A 130 18.60 12.54 1.19
N ARG A 131 19.73 12.00 1.66
CA ARG A 131 19.80 11.14 2.85
C ARG A 131 19.27 11.75 4.16
N PHE A 132 19.23 13.08 4.24
CA PHE A 132 18.68 13.78 5.41
C PHE A 132 17.15 13.91 5.38
N GLN A 133 16.53 13.73 4.22
CA GLN A 133 15.08 13.62 4.05
C GLN A 133 14.61 12.18 4.22
N GLY A 134 15.28 11.24 3.57
CA GLY A 134 14.97 9.82 3.66
C GLY A 134 16.00 8.96 2.96
N VAL A 135 16.29 7.79 3.51
CA VAL A 135 17.09 6.74 2.89
C VAL A 135 16.19 5.59 2.49
N LYS A 136 15.36 5.12 3.41
CA LYS A 136 14.41 4.02 3.18
C LYS A 136 13.01 4.42 3.61
N SER A 137 12.05 4.10 2.77
CA SER A 137 10.63 4.10 3.10
C SER A 137 10.05 2.74 2.72
N LYS A 138 9.49 2.04 3.71
CA LYS A 138 8.88 0.73 3.52
C LYS A 138 7.53 0.69 4.21
N ILE A 139 6.50 0.31 3.45
CA ILE A 139 5.15 0.07 3.95
C ILE A 139 4.75 -1.33 3.50
N GLU A 140 4.26 -2.13 4.42
CA GLU A 140 3.73 -3.48 4.18
C GLU A 140 2.39 -3.61 4.87
N THR A 141 1.43 -4.22 4.19
CA THR A 141 0.13 -4.52 4.77
C THR A 141 -0.20 -6.00 4.61
N ILE A 142 -0.96 -6.51 5.56
CA ILE A 142 -1.63 -7.80 5.46
C ILE A 142 -3.08 -7.57 5.84
N ASN A 143 -3.97 -8.05 5.00
CA ASN A 143 -5.41 -8.01 5.20
C ASN A 143 -5.97 -9.43 5.33
N VAL A 144 -6.86 -9.63 6.29
CA VAL A 144 -7.65 -10.86 6.45
C VAL A 144 -9.11 -10.48 6.28
N ASN A 145 -9.78 -11.13 5.32
CA ASN A 145 -11.13 -10.79 4.90
C ASN A 145 -12.07 -12.03 4.94
N PRO A 146 -12.67 -12.38 6.08
CA PRO A 146 -13.82 -13.27 6.10
C PRO A 146 -15.03 -12.59 5.46
N ALA A 147 -15.76 -13.34 4.61
CA ALA A 147 -16.90 -12.83 3.86
C ALA A 147 -18.00 -13.89 3.70
N VAL A 148 -19.20 -13.40 3.49
CA VAL A 148 -20.37 -14.22 3.19
C VAL A 148 -21.10 -13.65 1.98
N SER A 149 -21.77 -14.52 1.24
CA SER A 149 -22.69 -14.11 0.17
C SER A 149 -24.03 -14.79 0.29
N PHE A 150 -25.04 -14.10 -0.18
CA PHE A 150 -26.41 -14.59 -0.24
C PHE A 150 -26.99 -14.40 -1.64
N LYS A 151 -27.42 -15.49 -2.23
CA LYS A 151 -28.13 -15.52 -3.51
C LYS A 151 -29.60 -15.22 -3.25
N VAL A 152 -30.01 -13.98 -3.51
CA VAL A 152 -31.37 -13.49 -3.34
C VAL A 152 -32.32 -14.14 -4.35
N SER A 153 -31.84 -14.25 -5.60
CA SER A 153 -32.55 -14.89 -6.71
C SER A 153 -31.52 -15.43 -7.72
N ASP A 154 -31.96 -16.01 -8.81
CA ASP A 154 -31.06 -16.40 -9.90
C ASP A 154 -30.40 -15.22 -10.60
N MET A 155 -31.02 -14.04 -10.50
CA MET A 155 -30.50 -12.80 -11.06
C MET A 155 -29.62 -12.00 -10.10
N VAL A 156 -29.92 -12.01 -8.80
CA VAL A 156 -29.32 -11.07 -7.84
C VAL A 156 -28.65 -11.80 -6.70
N SER A 157 -27.43 -11.42 -6.40
CA SER A 157 -26.69 -11.83 -5.22
C SER A 157 -26.11 -10.63 -4.51
N ILE A 158 -26.04 -10.72 -3.20
CA ILE A 158 -25.42 -9.73 -2.31
C ILE A 158 -24.33 -10.40 -1.50
N GLY A 159 -23.35 -9.66 -1.05
CA GLY A 159 -22.29 -10.18 -0.20
C GLY A 159 -21.69 -9.10 0.67
N GLY A 160 -21.04 -9.52 1.73
CA GLY A 160 -20.33 -8.63 2.62
C GLY A 160 -19.24 -9.35 3.38
N GLY A 161 -18.23 -8.61 3.79
CA GLY A 161 -17.11 -9.10 4.56
C GLY A 161 -16.63 -8.10 5.58
N ALA A 162 -15.96 -8.60 6.60
CA ALA A 162 -15.16 -7.81 7.51
C ALA A 162 -13.70 -7.88 7.07
N ASN A 163 -12.97 -6.79 7.24
CA ASN A 163 -11.54 -6.70 6.93
C ASN A 163 -10.78 -6.36 8.20
N TYR A 164 -9.78 -7.14 8.53
CA TYR A 164 -8.77 -6.74 9.49
C TYR A 164 -7.47 -6.53 8.76
N GLN A 165 -7.01 -5.28 8.70
CA GLN A 165 -5.77 -4.90 8.03
C GLN A 165 -4.73 -4.49 9.04
N HIS A 166 -3.56 -5.12 8.98
CA HIS A 166 -2.39 -4.76 9.75
C HIS A 166 -1.38 -4.07 8.82
N ILE A 167 -0.85 -2.94 9.27
CA ILE A 167 0.17 -2.14 8.57
C ILE A 167 1.46 -2.12 9.37
N LYS A 168 2.58 -2.22 8.66
CA LYS A 168 3.92 -1.95 9.18
C LYS A 168 4.59 -0.88 8.33
N ALA A 169 5.17 0.12 8.98
CA ALA A 169 5.94 1.18 8.34
C ALA A 169 7.36 1.23 8.91
N GLU A 170 8.34 1.42 8.05
CA GLU A 170 9.72 1.66 8.41
C GLU A 170 10.25 2.82 7.59
N LEU A 171 10.72 3.86 8.27
CA LEU A 171 11.33 5.04 7.66
C LEU A 171 12.72 5.23 8.24
N THR A 172 13.73 5.42 7.38
CA THR A 172 15.09 5.73 7.80
C THR A 172 15.60 6.98 7.12
N ARG A 173 16.43 7.72 7.82
CA ARG A 173 17.16 8.87 7.30
C ARG A 173 18.47 9.06 8.03
N ARG A 174 19.36 9.89 7.47
CA ARG A 174 20.54 10.37 8.19
C ARG A 174 20.18 11.61 8.99
N VAL A 175 20.79 11.79 10.14
CA VAL A 175 20.72 13.02 10.95
C VAL A 175 21.96 13.85 10.70
N ASN A 176 21.81 15.10 10.30
CA ASN A 176 22.88 16.08 10.19
C ASN A 176 23.01 16.83 11.52
N TYR A 177 24.01 16.48 12.33
CA TYR A 177 24.19 17.10 13.64
C TYR A 177 24.54 18.58 13.56
N ALA A 178 25.45 18.98 12.70
CA ALA A 178 25.82 20.39 12.53
C ALA A 178 24.61 21.24 12.10
N GLY A 179 23.79 20.73 11.17
CA GLY A 179 22.57 21.39 10.72
C GLY A 179 21.52 21.52 11.83
N ALA A 180 21.34 20.46 12.63
CA ALA A 180 20.40 20.47 13.77
C ALA A 180 20.84 21.45 14.85
N ILE A 181 22.15 21.52 15.16
CA ILE A 181 22.72 22.48 16.12
C ILE A 181 22.56 23.92 15.61
N ALA A 182 22.83 24.16 14.32
CA ALA A 182 22.64 25.46 13.70
C ALA A 182 21.17 25.93 13.78
N GLN A 183 20.23 25.04 13.54
CA GLN A 183 18.80 25.31 13.67
C GLN A 183 18.41 25.60 15.14
N ALA A 184 18.95 24.83 16.09
CA ALA A 184 18.72 25.06 17.52
C ALA A 184 19.27 26.43 17.96
N GLY A 185 20.38 26.87 17.39
CA GLY A 185 20.93 28.22 17.59
C GLY A 185 20.02 29.32 17.04
N ALA A 186 19.44 29.11 15.87
CA ALA A 186 18.54 30.09 15.25
C ALA A 186 17.26 30.34 16.07
N VAL A 187 16.82 29.32 16.85
CA VAL A 187 15.66 29.45 17.78
C VAL A 187 16.08 29.74 19.21
N GLY A 188 17.35 30.09 19.45
CA GLY A 188 17.84 30.54 20.76
C GLY A 188 18.10 29.44 21.80
N LEU A 189 18.05 28.13 21.40
CA LEU A 189 18.34 26.99 22.29
C LEU A 189 19.85 26.82 22.57
N VAL A 190 20.72 27.37 21.71
CA VAL A 190 22.16 27.34 21.83
C VAL A 190 22.66 28.82 21.92
N PRO A 191 23.43 29.21 22.93
CA PRO A 191 23.96 30.54 23.02
C PRO A 191 24.81 30.92 21.80
N ALA A 192 24.64 32.14 21.27
CA ALA A 192 25.33 32.59 20.03
C ALA A 192 26.85 32.47 20.12
N ALA A 193 27.46 32.75 21.28
CA ALA A 193 28.88 32.63 21.50
C ALA A 193 29.42 31.20 21.39
N ALA A 194 28.60 30.18 21.70
CA ALA A 194 28.97 28.78 21.65
C ALA A 194 28.61 28.13 20.31
N LEU A 195 27.73 28.73 19.53
CA LEU A 195 27.15 28.13 18.32
C LEU A 195 28.21 27.79 17.26
N GLY A 196 29.06 28.74 16.88
CA GLY A 196 30.07 28.56 15.84
C GLY A 196 31.06 27.43 16.16
N PRO A 197 31.72 27.43 17.32
CA PRO A 197 32.60 26.32 17.72
C PRO A 197 31.94 24.97 17.73
N ILE A 198 30.71 24.87 18.27
CA ILE A 198 29.98 23.58 18.34
C ILE A 198 29.60 23.09 16.94
N VAL A 199 29.02 23.95 16.10
CA VAL A 199 28.66 23.58 14.72
C VAL A 199 29.88 23.09 13.94
N THR A 200 31.02 23.74 14.08
CA THR A 200 32.27 23.35 13.42
C THR A 200 32.78 22.00 13.95
N ALA A 201 32.70 21.74 15.25
CA ALA A 201 33.11 20.47 15.83
C ALA A 201 32.27 19.27 15.33
N TYR A 202 31.00 19.51 14.97
CA TYR A 202 30.11 18.49 14.41
C TYR A 202 29.99 18.54 12.88
N ALA A 203 30.82 19.30 12.18
CA ALA A 203 30.84 19.33 10.73
C ALA A 203 31.12 17.93 10.17
N GLY A 204 30.29 17.46 9.24
CA GLY A 204 30.36 16.13 8.66
C GLY A 204 29.80 15.01 9.55
N ALA A 205 29.51 15.26 10.84
CA ALA A 205 28.99 14.24 11.74
C ALA A 205 27.54 13.87 11.38
N GLN A 206 27.30 12.56 11.27
CA GLN A 206 26.02 11.98 10.89
C GLN A 206 25.73 10.72 11.71
N SER A 207 24.46 10.40 11.89
CA SER A 207 24.00 9.09 12.37
C SER A 207 22.75 8.64 11.66
N ASP A 208 22.41 7.38 11.79
CA ASP A 208 21.16 6.84 11.29
C ASP A 208 20.03 7.13 12.27
N ALA A 209 18.88 7.54 11.74
CA ALA A 209 17.63 7.59 12.47
C ALA A 209 16.63 6.64 11.80
N LYS A 210 16.03 5.78 12.61
CA LYS A 210 15.02 4.82 12.17
C LYS A 210 13.75 5.04 12.97
N VAL A 211 12.63 5.16 12.24
CA VAL A 211 11.29 5.19 12.82
C VAL A 211 10.54 3.96 12.32
N THR A 212 9.98 3.19 13.22
CA THR A 212 9.11 2.06 12.89
C THR A 212 7.77 2.25 13.57
N GLY A 213 6.71 1.90 12.86
CA GLY A 213 5.36 1.91 13.39
C GLY A 213 4.58 0.70 12.86
N ASN A 214 3.64 0.25 13.66
CA ASN A 214 2.67 -0.74 13.22
C ASN A 214 1.30 -0.40 13.82
N ASP A 215 0.25 -0.73 13.10
CA ASP A 215 -1.11 -0.54 13.56
C ASP A 215 -2.04 -1.56 12.90
N GLY A 216 -3.24 -1.72 13.44
CA GLY A 216 -4.25 -2.59 12.89
C GLY A 216 -5.63 -1.93 12.93
N SER A 217 -6.38 -2.06 11.86
CA SER A 217 -7.71 -1.46 11.75
C SER A 217 -8.72 -2.43 11.18
N TRP A 218 -9.96 -2.26 11.59
CA TRP A 218 -11.09 -2.96 11.04
C TRP A 218 -11.78 -2.13 9.96
N GLY A 219 -12.21 -2.82 8.92
CA GLY A 219 -13.04 -2.28 7.85
C GLY A 219 -14.13 -3.27 7.46
N TRP A 220 -14.86 -2.92 6.44
CA TRP A 220 -15.89 -3.80 5.85
C TRP A 220 -15.95 -3.55 4.35
N ASN A 221 -16.46 -4.53 3.64
CA ASN A 221 -16.81 -4.43 2.23
C ASN A 221 -18.19 -5.04 2.00
N ILE A 222 -18.90 -4.47 1.06
CA ILE A 222 -20.17 -5.01 0.58
C ILE A 222 -20.14 -5.08 -0.94
N GLY A 223 -20.92 -5.98 -1.50
CA GLY A 223 -20.99 -6.10 -2.94
C GLY A 223 -22.35 -6.59 -3.40
N VAL A 224 -22.65 -6.28 -4.64
CA VAL A 224 -23.83 -6.77 -5.34
C VAL A 224 -23.43 -7.32 -6.71
N LEU A 225 -24.08 -8.37 -7.13
CA LEU A 225 -23.92 -8.98 -8.44
C LEU A 225 -25.27 -9.22 -9.07
N VAL A 226 -25.46 -8.73 -10.30
CA VAL A 226 -26.71 -8.87 -11.05
C VAL A 226 -26.41 -9.59 -12.38
N ASN A 227 -26.99 -10.76 -12.57
CA ASN A 227 -26.99 -11.47 -13.83
C ASN A 227 -28.21 -11.01 -14.64
N VAL A 228 -27.98 -10.14 -15.62
CA VAL A 228 -29.06 -9.61 -16.47
C VAL A 228 -29.54 -10.70 -17.45
N ASP A 229 -28.61 -11.40 -18.02
CA ASP A 229 -28.82 -12.54 -18.91
C ASP A 229 -27.58 -13.49 -18.82
N PRO A 230 -27.55 -14.65 -19.52
CA PRO A 230 -26.43 -15.57 -19.46
C PRO A 230 -25.07 -14.97 -19.87
N GLN A 231 -25.06 -13.88 -20.64
CA GLN A 231 -23.88 -13.25 -21.19
C GLN A 231 -23.55 -11.92 -20.53
N THR A 232 -24.54 -11.28 -19.88
CA THR A 232 -24.41 -9.92 -19.33
C THR A 232 -24.52 -9.92 -17.82
N ARG A 233 -23.51 -9.36 -17.18
CA ARG A 233 -23.44 -9.26 -15.73
C ARG A 233 -22.98 -7.87 -15.30
N LEU A 234 -23.59 -7.36 -14.23
CA LEU A 234 -23.21 -6.12 -13.57
C LEU A 234 -22.75 -6.43 -12.15
N GLY A 235 -21.68 -5.82 -11.70
CA GLY A 235 -21.15 -5.96 -10.36
C GLY A 235 -20.70 -4.62 -9.81
N ALA A 236 -20.93 -4.44 -8.51
CA ALA A 236 -20.41 -3.31 -7.74
C ALA A 236 -19.94 -3.79 -6.35
N SER A 237 -18.87 -3.22 -5.86
CA SER A 237 -18.32 -3.47 -4.54
C SER A 237 -17.66 -2.20 -3.98
#